data_2f80abfbb08f5bdd8da58b94cd4c8ab8
#
_entry.id   2f80abfbb08f5bdd8da58b94cd4c8ab8
#
_cell.length_a   1.000
_cell.length_b   1.000
_cell.length_c   1.000
_cell.angle_alpha   90.00
_cell.angle_beta   90.00
_cell.angle_gamma   90.00
#
_symmetry.space_group_name_H-M   'P 1'
#
loop_
_entity.id
_entity.type
_entity.pdbx_description
1 polymer ?
#
loop_
_entity_poly.entity_id
_entity_poly.type
_entity_poly.pdbx_seq_one_letter_code
_entity_poly.pdbx_strand_id
1 'polypeptide(L)'
;FCLKDTDRVFGAHRSHSHILSLDISLHAFFSEILGRANGLSKGLGGSMHMWDKKNGFHGSVPIVSGTVPIALGSAFAAKLDGNKDIAISYMGDSAMEEGVVHETLNLASLMQLPIVFIVENNMFGSHMHISERQSSYSTARYADANNIKKIIVDGNDIIQVINAINLLSN
;
A
#
# COMPACT_ATOMS: atom_id res chain seq x y z
N PHE A 1 9.89 6.93 -9.17
CA PHE A 1 9.88 7.13 -10.63
C PHE A 1 8.47 7.42 -11.17
N CYS A 2 7.43 6.78 -10.64
CA CYS A 2 6.06 6.90 -11.17
C CYS A 2 5.16 7.82 -10.34
N LEU A 3 5.61 8.27 -9.16
CA LEU A 3 4.83 9.05 -8.22
C LEU A 3 5.17 10.52 -8.29
N LYS A 4 4.18 11.36 -8.00
CA LYS A 4 4.35 12.79 -7.76
C LYS A 4 4.65 13.03 -6.29
N ASP A 5 5.25 14.16 -5.96
CA ASP A 5 5.56 14.56 -4.58
C ASP A 5 4.30 14.70 -3.70
N THR A 6 3.13 14.84 -4.32
CA THR A 6 1.83 14.98 -3.64
C THR A 6 1.10 13.66 -3.47
N ASP A 7 1.54 12.59 -4.14
CA ASP A 7 0.94 11.26 -3.98
C ASP A 7 1.23 10.69 -2.60
N ARG A 8 0.37 9.81 -2.12
CA ARG A 8 0.39 9.35 -0.74
C ARG A 8 0.49 7.84 -0.67
N VAL A 9 1.57 7.35 -0.05
CA VAL A 9 1.88 5.93 0.06
C VAL A 9 1.52 5.42 1.45
N PHE A 10 0.81 4.30 1.49
CA PHE A 10 0.42 3.58 2.69
C PHE A 10 0.98 2.16 2.63
N GLY A 11 1.75 1.79 3.64
CA GLY A 11 2.41 0.51 3.73
C GLY A 11 1.71 -0.46 4.68
N ALA A 12 2.22 -1.69 4.70
CA ALA A 12 1.84 -2.73 5.66
C ALA A 12 2.93 -2.88 6.74
N HIS A 13 2.95 -4.00 7.46
CA HIS A 13 3.96 -4.27 8.50
C HIS A 13 5.37 -4.57 7.95
N ARG A 14 5.54 -4.81 6.66
CA ARG A 14 6.82 -5.10 5.97
C ARG A 14 7.16 -4.00 4.96
N SER A 15 7.12 -2.75 5.37
CA SER A 15 7.20 -1.59 4.46
C SER A 15 8.54 -0.87 4.42
N HIS A 16 9.63 -1.50 4.87
CA HIS A 16 10.95 -0.87 4.83
C HIS A 16 11.36 -0.49 3.39
N SER A 17 11.16 -1.38 2.43
CA SER A 17 11.45 -1.09 1.02
C SER A 17 10.60 0.06 0.47
N HIS A 18 9.32 0.10 0.83
CA HIS A 18 8.40 1.14 0.38
C HIS A 18 8.83 2.51 0.87
N ILE A 19 9.12 2.66 2.17
CA ILE A 19 9.54 3.93 2.74
C ILE A 19 10.95 4.32 2.27
N LEU A 20 11.88 3.38 2.17
CA LEU A 20 13.26 3.64 1.72
C LEU A 20 13.34 4.08 0.26
N SER A 21 12.35 3.78 -0.56
CA SER A 21 12.27 4.22 -1.95
C SER A 21 11.80 5.66 -2.14
N LEU A 22 11.41 6.36 -1.07
CA LEU A 22 10.83 7.70 -1.07
C LEU A 22 11.79 8.80 -0.57
N ASP A 23 13.08 8.68 -0.84
CA ASP A 23 14.12 9.68 -0.51
C ASP A 23 14.11 10.16 0.95
N ILE A 24 13.85 9.24 1.88
CA ILE A 24 13.88 9.55 3.31
C ILE A 24 15.31 9.58 3.87
N SER A 25 15.47 10.25 5.00
CA SER A 25 16.72 10.22 5.74
C SER A 25 17.00 8.83 6.32
N LEU A 26 18.04 8.15 5.82
CA LEU A 26 18.49 6.86 6.36
C LEU A 26 18.83 6.96 7.86
N HIS A 27 19.40 8.10 8.28
CA HIS A 27 19.68 8.34 9.70
C HIS A 27 18.39 8.35 10.54
N ALA A 28 17.34 9.03 10.09
CA ALA A 28 16.05 9.05 10.79
C ALA A 28 15.37 7.67 10.78
N PHE A 29 15.46 6.94 9.66
CA PHE A 29 14.94 5.58 9.54
C PHE A 29 15.59 4.62 10.55
N PHE A 30 16.93 4.54 10.56
CA PHE A 30 17.62 3.68 11.50
C PHE A 30 17.49 4.13 12.96
N SER A 31 17.39 5.45 13.19
CA SER A 31 17.10 5.98 14.52
C SER A 31 15.75 5.51 15.04
N GLU A 32 14.74 5.42 14.17
CA GLU A 32 13.42 4.89 14.55
C GLU A 32 13.49 3.43 14.97
N ILE A 33 14.16 2.58 14.17
CA ILE A 33 14.33 1.16 14.48
C ILE A 33 15.06 0.96 15.83
N LEU A 34 16.02 1.84 16.12
CA LEU A 34 16.82 1.80 17.36
C LEU A 34 16.15 2.54 18.54
N GLY A 35 14.91 3.00 18.40
CA GLY A 35 14.18 3.68 19.47
C GLY A 35 14.77 5.03 19.88
N ARG A 36 15.35 5.78 18.94
CA ARG A 36 15.99 7.07 19.21
C ARG A 36 15.01 8.24 18.94
N ALA A 37 15.12 9.29 19.75
CA ALA A 37 14.23 10.46 19.69
C ALA A 37 14.29 11.23 18.34
N ASN A 38 15.36 11.07 17.56
CA ASN A 38 15.50 11.64 16.22
C ASN A 38 15.02 10.70 15.09
N GLY A 39 14.33 9.61 15.45
CA GLY A 39 13.65 8.73 14.50
C GLY A 39 12.40 9.36 13.87
N LEU A 40 11.88 8.76 12.80
CA LEU A 40 10.72 9.23 12.03
C LEU A 40 9.45 9.41 12.88
N SER A 41 9.25 8.55 13.86
CA SER A 41 8.16 8.60 14.85
C SER A 41 8.70 8.83 16.27
N LYS A 42 9.81 9.58 16.40
CA LYS A 42 10.51 9.88 17.65
C LYS A 42 10.96 8.65 18.44
N GLY A 43 11.21 7.54 17.76
CA GLY A 43 11.61 6.26 18.34
C GLY A 43 10.49 5.48 19.01
N LEU A 44 9.23 5.88 18.83
CA LEU A 44 8.06 5.24 19.43
C LEU A 44 7.38 4.22 18.53
N GLY A 45 7.62 4.29 17.22
CA GLY A 45 7.00 3.41 16.23
C GLY A 45 7.77 2.13 15.95
N GLY A 46 9.07 2.17 16.04
CA GLY A 46 9.95 1.05 15.70
C GLY A 46 9.81 0.64 14.22
N SER A 47 9.98 -0.66 13.95
CA SER A 47 10.03 -1.20 12.59
C SER A 47 8.70 -1.16 11.82
N MET A 48 7.56 -1.20 12.50
CA MET A 48 6.25 -1.41 11.86
C MET A 48 5.31 -0.19 11.89
N HIS A 49 5.66 0.89 12.60
CA HIS A 49 4.85 2.10 12.70
C HIS A 49 5.67 3.30 12.23
N MET A 50 6.06 3.27 10.97
CA MET A 50 6.83 4.35 10.37
C MET A 50 5.92 5.29 9.61
N TRP A 51 6.25 6.57 9.60
CA TRP A 51 5.63 7.54 8.72
C TRP A 51 6.62 8.67 8.42
N ASP A 52 6.57 9.17 7.19
CA ASP A 52 7.30 10.35 6.76
C ASP A 52 6.44 11.13 5.75
N LYS A 53 5.46 11.85 6.29
CA LYS A 53 4.50 12.61 5.48
C LYS A 53 5.18 13.59 4.53
N LYS A 54 6.33 14.14 4.91
CA LYS A 54 7.08 15.10 4.09
C LYS A 54 7.52 14.48 2.76
N ASN A 55 7.89 13.20 2.79
CA ASN A 55 8.35 12.47 1.63
C ASN A 55 7.26 11.51 1.08
N GLY A 56 5.99 11.73 1.40
CA GLY A 56 4.86 11.00 0.83
C GLY A 56 4.51 9.66 1.50
N PHE A 57 5.24 9.23 2.55
CA PHE A 57 4.90 8.01 3.28
C PHE A 57 3.95 8.32 4.45
N HIS A 58 2.68 7.97 4.28
CA HIS A 58 1.61 8.34 5.21
C HIS A 58 1.35 7.32 6.30
N GLY A 59 2.07 6.21 6.31
CA GLY A 59 2.12 5.31 7.44
C GLY A 59 2.19 3.82 7.08
N SER A 60 2.70 3.07 8.06
CA SER A 60 2.63 1.62 8.11
C SER A 60 2.13 1.18 9.48
N VAL A 61 1.44 0.04 9.54
CA VAL A 61 0.92 -0.53 10.79
C VAL A 61 1.05 -2.05 10.78
N PRO A 62 1.17 -2.70 11.97
CA PRO A 62 1.23 -4.15 12.08
C PRO A 62 -0.14 -4.83 11.90
N ILE A 63 -1.23 -4.08 12.01
CA ILE A 63 -2.59 -4.58 11.82
C ILE A 63 -2.76 -4.92 10.34
N VAL A 64 -3.02 -6.19 10.03
CA VAL A 64 -3.25 -6.64 8.66
C VAL A 64 -4.40 -5.83 8.06
N SER A 65 -4.17 -5.29 6.87
CA SER A 65 -5.11 -4.43 6.14
C SER A 65 -5.50 -3.10 6.81
N GLY A 66 -4.93 -2.78 7.98
CA GLY A 66 -5.33 -1.58 8.75
C GLY A 66 -5.12 -0.25 8.01
N THR A 67 -4.13 -0.16 7.12
CA THR A 67 -3.88 1.06 6.31
C THR A 67 -4.77 1.16 5.07
N VAL A 68 -5.41 0.07 4.63
CA VAL A 68 -6.18 0.04 3.37
C VAL A 68 -7.36 1.02 3.39
N PRO A 69 -8.24 1.01 4.41
CA PRO A 69 -9.31 1.99 4.51
C PRO A 69 -8.80 3.42 4.78
N ILE A 70 -7.63 3.57 5.41
CA ILE A 70 -7.01 4.89 5.62
C ILE A 70 -6.55 5.48 4.29
N ALA A 71 -5.93 4.66 3.43
CA ALA A 71 -5.57 5.05 2.08
C ALA A 71 -6.79 5.46 1.25
N LEU A 72 -7.91 4.73 1.40
CA LEU A 72 -9.18 5.09 0.78
C LEU A 72 -9.67 6.47 1.22
N GLY A 73 -9.62 6.76 2.51
CA GLY A 73 -9.96 8.09 3.06
C GLY A 73 -9.09 9.19 2.49
N SER A 74 -7.80 8.93 2.29
CA SER A 74 -6.88 9.85 1.64
C SER A 74 -7.24 10.12 0.17
N ALA A 75 -7.58 9.07 -0.59
CA ALA A 75 -8.05 9.21 -1.97
C ALA A 75 -9.39 9.96 -2.05
N PHE A 76 -10.27 9.72 -1.08
CA PHE A 76 -11.54 10.44 -0.99
C PHE A 76 -11.33 11.94 -0.74
N ALA A 77 -10.42 12.29 0.16
CA ALA A 77 -10.04 13.69 0.39
C ALA A 77 -9.49 14.35 -0.88
N ALA A 78 -8.57 13.67 -1.59
CA ALA A 78 -8.02 14.17 -2.85
C ALA A 78 -9.12 14.45 -3.88
N LYS A 79 -10.10 13.56 -4.00
CA LYS A 79 -11.25 13.74 -4.88
C LYS A 79 -12.12 14.94 -4.47
N LEU A 80 -12.40 15.11 -3.19
CA LEU A 80 -13.18 16.24 -2.67
C LEU A 80 -12.48 17.58 -2.90
N ASP A 81 -11.16 17.61 -2.74
CA ASP A 81 -10.32 18.79 -2.96
C ASP A 81 -10.16 19.11 -4.47
N GLY A 82 -10.61 18.22 -5.35
CA GLY A 82 -10.51 18.39 -6.81
C GLY A 82 -9.06 18.31 -7.33
N ASN A 83 -8.14 17.77 -6.55
CA ASN A 83 -6.76 17.58 -6.98
C ASN A 83 -6.57 16.23 -7.70
N LYS A 84 -5.39 16.03 -8.32
CA LYS A 84 -5.06 14.83 -9.08
C LYS A 84 -4.08 13.92 -8.33
N ASP A 85 -4.03 14.03 -7.01
CA ASP A 85 -3.19 13.18 -6.19
C ASP A 85 -3.80 11.79 -6.08
N ILE A 86 -2.96 10.77 -6.06
CA ILE A 86 -3.39 9.39 -5.88
C ILE A 86 -2.95 8.87 -4.50
N ALA A 87 -3.72 7.95 -3.96
CA ALA A 87 -3.30 7.14 -2.82
C ALA A 87 -2.83 5.77 -3.32
N ILE A 88 -1.73 5.28 -2.75
CA ILE A 88 -1.19 3.96 -3.05
C ILE A 88 -1.21 3.14 -1.77
N SER A 89 -1.89 2.00 -1.81
CA SER A 89 -2.01 1.08 -0.68
C SER A 89 -1.30 -0.23 -0.98
N TYR A 90 -0.22 -0.51 -0.26
CA TYR A 90 0.48 -1.79 -0.32
C TYR A 90 -0.11 -2.79 0.67
N MET A 91 -0.32 -4.03 0.23
CA MET A 91 -0.80 -5.12 1.07
C MET A 91 -0.31 -6.47 0.57
N GLY A 92 -0.24 -7.46 1.46
CA GLY A 92 0.07 -8.85 1.07
C GLY A 92 -1.16 -9.59 0.54
N ASP A 93 -0.92 -10.75 -0.10
CA ASP A 93 -1.99 -11.61 -0.63
C ASP A 93 -2.96 -12.11 0.46
N SER A 94 -2.47 -12.40 1.66
CA SER A 94 -3.33 -12.80 2.79
C SER A 94 -4.18 -11.64 3.34
N ALA A 95 -3.74 -10.40 3.17
CA ALA A 95 -4.54 -9.24 3.56
C ALA A 95 -5.84 -9.12 2.74
N MET A 96 -5.85 -9.68 1.53
CA MET A 96 -7.06 -9.73 0.68
C MET A 96 -8.19 -10.59 1.26
N GLU A 97 -7.95 -11.34 2.34
CA GLU A 97 -8.95 -12.16 3.03
C GLU A 97 -9.71 -11.39 4.12
N GLU A 98 -9.19 -10.21 4.49
CA GLU A 98 -9.83 -9.36 5.49
C GLU A 98 -11.08 -8.67 4.95
N GLY A 99 -12.17 -8.71 5.71
CA GLY A 99 -13.45 -8.11 5.31
C GLY A 99 -13.36 -6.64 4.96
N VAL A 100 -12.54 -5.87 5.71
CA VAL A 100 -12.33 -4.44 5.49
C VAL A 100 -11.73 -4.12 4.12
N VAL A 101 -10.97 -5.05 3.51
CA VAL A 101 -10.44 -4.87 2.15
C VAL A 101 -11.58 -4.94 1.15
N HIS A 102 -12.50 -5.90 1.28
CA HIS A 102 -13.66 -6.02 0.40
C HIS A 102 -14.58 -4.81 0.47
N GLU A 103 -14.84 -4.31 1.68
CA GLU A 103 -15.60 -3.07 1.89
C GLU A 103 -14.90 -1.88 1.23
N THR A 104 -13.57 -1.79 1.38
CA THR A 104 -12.74 -0.73 0.81
C THR A 104 -12.74 -0.77 -0.72
N LEU A 105 -12.56 -1.95 -1.32
CA LEU A 105 -12.60 -2.12 -2.78
C LEU A 105 -13.97 -1.70 -3.36
N ASN A 106 -15.05 -2.15 -2.72
CA ASN A 106 -16.40 -1.78 -3.13
C ASN A 106 -16.61 -0.26 -3.10
N LEU A 107 -16.21 0.39 -2.01
CA LEU A 107 -16.38 1.85 -1.88
C LEU A 107 -15.47 2.63 -2.84
N ALA A 108 -14.23 2.16 -3.05
CA ALA A 108 -13.31 2.77 -4.01
C ALA A 108 -13.90 2.75 -5.43
N SER A 109 -14.45 1.62 -5.84
CA SER A 109 -15.09 1.44 -7.14
C SER A 109 -16.36 2.29 -7.27
N LEU A 110 -17.27 2.19 -6.30
CA LEU A 110 -18.53 2.95 -6.29
C LEU A 110 -18.28 4.44 -6.41
N MET A 111 -17.32 4.96 -5.69
CA MET A 111 -16.99 6.38 -5.65
C MET A 111 -15.94 6.78 -6.68
N GLN A 112 -15.41 5.86 -7.48
CA GLN A 112 -14.35 6.12 -8.47
C GLN A 112 -13.20 6.94 -7.87
N LEU A 113 -12.62 6.44 -6.77
CA LEU A 113 -11.58 7.13 -6.03
C LEU A 113 -10.21 6.95 -6.70
N PRO A 114 -9.33 7.97 -6.64
CA PRO A 114 -7.98 7.91 -7.17
C PRO A 114 -7.07 7.10 -6.24
N ILE A 115 -7.24 5.78 -6.22
CA ILE A 115 -6.46 4.86 -5.39
C ILE A 115 -5.92 3.70 -6.21
N VAL A 116 -4.67 3.33 -5.95
CA VAL A 116 -4.03 2.14 -6.51
C VAL A 116 -3.76 1.15 -5.38
N PHE A 117 -4.31 -0.05 -5.50
CA PHE A 117 -4.04 -1.16 -4.58
C PHE A 117 -2.93 -2.04 -5.16
N ILE A 118 -1.83 -2.17 -4.44
CA ILE A 118 -0.70 -3.04 -4.84
C ILE A 118 -0.69 -4.26 -3.92
N VAL A 119 -0.96 -5.42 -4.52
CA VAL A 119 -0.96 -6.70 -3.82
C VAL A 119 0.36 -7.42 -4.06
N GLU A 120 1.18 -7.51 -3.04
CA GLU A 120 2.44 -8.26 -3.04
C GLU A 120 2.13 -9.73 -2.76
N ASN A 121 2.03 -10.53 -3.84
CA ASN A 121 1.65 -11.92 -3.75
C ASN A 121 2.88 -12.83 -3.67
N ASN A 122 3.27 -13.21 -2.46
CA ASN A 122 4.31 -14.20 -2.20
C ASN A 122 3.74 -15.61 -1.93
N MET A 123 2.43 -15.79 -2.09
CA MET A 123 1.70 -17.04 -1.87
C MET A 123 1.59 -17.50 -0.41
N PHE A 124 2.12 -16.75 0.56
CA PHE A 124 2.14 -17.16 1.96
C PHE A 124 1.58 -16.08 2.89
N GLY A 125 0.64 -16.46 3.75
CA GLY A 125 0.22 -15.70 4.92
C GLY A 125 0.88 -16.29 6.17
N SER A 126 1.92 -15.63 6.69
CA SER A 126 2.81 -16.20 7.71
C SER A 126 3.42 -17.53 7.26
N HIS A 127 2.87 -18.64 7.71
CA HIS A 127 3.36 -19.99 7.39
C HIS A 127 2.39 -20.78 6.50
N MET A 128 1.20 -20.24 6.24
CA MET A 128 0.13 -20.93 5.51
C MET A 128 0.17 -20.57 4.03
N HIS A 129 0.29 -21.56 3.16
CA HIS A 129 0.24 -21.37 1.72
C HIS A 129 -1.16 -20.96 1.25
N ILE A 130 -1.25 -20.20 0.17
CA ILE A 130 -2.51 -19.67 -0.36
C ILE A 130 -3.54 -20.76 -0.68
N SER A 131 -3.11 -21.98 -1.08
CA SER A 131 -4.02 -23.12 -1.33
C SER A 131 -4.77 -23.62 -0.10
N GLU A 132 -4.27 -23.29 1.10
CA GLU A 132 -4.89 -23.68 2.35
C GLU A 132 -5.85 -22.61 2.90
N ARG A 133 -5.80 -21.40 2.34
CA ARG A 133 -6.53 -20.21 2.80
C ARG A 133 -7.55 -19.69 1.79
N GLN A 134 -7.30 -19.87 0.50
CA GLN A 134 -8.12 -19.30 -0.56
C GLN A 134 -8.53 -20.37 -1.56
N SER A 135 -9.74 -20.24 -2.10
CA SER A 135 -10.28 -21.13 -3.12
C SER A 135 -9.62 -20.95 -4.50
N SER A 136 -8.78 -19.93 -4.67
CA SER A 136 -8.06 -19.63 -5.93
C SER A 136 -6.74 -18.93 -5.60
N TYR A 137 -5.70 -19.22 -6.36
CA TYR A 137 -4.39 -18.56 -6.26
C TYR A 137 -4.41 -17.10 -6.73
N SER A 138 -5.39 -16.73 -7.56
CA SER A 138 -5.47 -15.39 -8.12
C SER A 138 -6.20 -14.44 -7.17
N THR A 139 -5.48 -13.53 -6.54
CA THR A 139 -6.06 -12.41 -5.77
C THR A 139 -6.71 -11.36 -6.68
N ALA A 140 -6.37 -11.35 -7.97
CA ALA A 140 -6.95 -10.43 -8.95
C ALA A 140 -8.47 -10.61 -9.15
N ARG A 141 -9.04 -11.76 -8.76
CA ARG A 141 -10.50 -12.00 -8.75
C ARG A 141 -11.27 -10.99 -7.90
N TYR A 142 -10.65 -10.44 -6.86
CA TYR A 142 -11.29 -9.44 -6.01
C TYR A 142 -11.48 -8.10 -6.71
N ALA A 143 -10.56 -7.75 -7.62
CA ALA A 143 -10.74 -6.60 -8.51
C ALA A 143 -11.90 -6.83 -9.48
N ASP A 144 -12.03 -8.03 -10.07
CA ASP A 144 -13.17 -8.37 -10.94
C ASP A 144 -14.50 -8.26 -10.21
N ALA A 145 -14.57 -8.78 -8.99
CA ALA A 145 -15.79 -8.74 -8.17
C ALA A 145 -16.27 -7.31 -7.86
N ASN A 146 -15.35 -6.33 -7.91
CA ASN A 146 -15.65 -4.92 -7.63
C ASN A 146 -15.55 -4.00 -8.87
N ASN A 147 -15.45 -4.54 -10.08
CA ASN A 147 -15.27 -3.78 -11.32
C ASN A 147 -14.05 -2.83 -11.30
N ILE A 148 -12.97 -3.23 -10.66
CA ILE A 148 -11.73 -2.46 -10.58
C ILE A 148 -10.79 -2.93 -11.69
N LYS A 149 -10.18 -1.97 -12.41
CA LYS A 149 -9.13 -2.28 -13.40
C LYS A 149 -7.96 -2.97 -12.70
N LYS A 150 -7.44 -4.03 -13.30
CA LYS A 150 -6.33 -4.81 -12.76
C LYS A 150 -5.23 -5.03 -13.79
N ILE A 151 -4.01 -5.16 -13.30
CA ILE A 151 -2.85 -5.58 -14.07
C ILE A 151 -2.10 -6.60 -13.20
N ILE A 152 -1.68 -7.71 -13.81
CA ILE A 152 -0.86 -8.74 -13.16
C ILE A 152 0.51 -8.72 -13.83
N VAL A 153 1.56 -8.59 -13.03
CA VAL A 153 2.94 -8.52 -13.51
C VAL A 153 3.84 -9.43 -12.69
N ASP A 154 4.98 -9.78 -13.22
CA ASP A 154 6.07 -10.34 -12.43
C ASP A 154 6.67 -9.22 -11.58
N GLY A 155 6.50 -9.29 -10.25
CA GLY A 155 7.02 -8.30 -9.30
C GLY A 155 8.55 -8.23 -9.23
N ASN A 156 9.27 -9.20 -9.81
CA ASN A 156 10.73 -9.19 -9.94
C ASN A 156 11.21 -8.54 -11.25
N ASP A 157 10.30 -8.20 -12.17
CA ASP A 157 10.60 -7.45 -13.40
C ASP A 157 10.23 -5.98 -13.21
N ILE A 158 11.24 -5.16 -12.92
CA ILE A 158 11.06 -3.73 -12.66
C ILE A 158 10.43 -2.98 -13.84
N ILE A 159 10.68 -3.40 -15.06
CA ILE A 159 10.12 -2.76 -16.26
C ILE A 159 8.61 -3.03 -16.36
N GLN A 160 8.18 -4.26 -16.11
CA GLN A 160 6.76 -4.59 -16.06
C GLN A 160 6.05 -3.80 -14.94
N VAL A 161 6.65 -3.70 -13.75
CA VAL A 161 6.08 -2.96 -12.62
C VAL A 161 5.94 -1.46 -12.97
N ILE A 162 6.98 -0.82 -13.51
CA ILE A 162 6.93 0.59 -13.92
C ILE A 162 5.84 0.82 -14.96
N ASN A 163 5.77 -0.01 -15.99
CA ASN A 163 4.76 0.10 -17.04
C ASN A 163 3.33 -0.05 -16.48
N ALA A 164 3.12 -0.99 -15.56
CA ALA A 164 1.83 -1.21 -14.94
C ALA A 164 1.38 0.01 -14.11
N ILE A 165 2.27 0.57 -13.29
CA ILE A 165 1.96 1.75 -12.47
C ILE A 165 1.64 2.95 -13.36
N ASN A 166 2.44 3.21 -14.41
CA ASN A 166 2.17 4.31 -15.34
C ASN A 166 0.82 4.18 -16.06
N LEU A 167 0.35 2.95 -16.32
CA LEU A 167 -0.97 2.71 -16.93
C LEU A 167 -2.14 2.88 -15.94
N LEU A 168 -1.88 2.81 -14.64
CA LEU A 168 -2.91 2.96 -13.61
C LEU A 168 -3.00 4.37 -13.04
N SER A 169 -1.90 5.14 -13.09
CA SER A 169 -1.82 6.50 -12.55
C SER A 169 -2.20 7.61 -13.55
N ASN A 170 -2.46 7.25 -14.81
CA ASN A 170 -2.99 8.11 -15.87
C ASN A 170 -4.50 7.89 -16.07
#